data_8add80262f88d82ce7086e6b636b91aa
#
_entry.id   8add80262f88d82ce7086e6b636b91aa
#
_cell.length_a   1.000
_cell.length_b   1.000
_cell.length_c   1.000
_cell.angle_alpha   90.00
_cell.angle_beta   90.00
_cell.angle_gamma   90.00
#
_symmetry.space_group_name_H-M   'P 1'
#
loop_
_entity.id
_entity.type
_entity.pdbx_description
1 polymer ?
#
loop_
_entity_poly.entity_id
_entity_poly.type
_entity_poly.pdbx_seq_one_letter_code
_entity_poly.pdbx_strand_id
1 'polypeptide(L)'
;LIVDNRYKNVKNLPDYTVQHCDKLRPVTRCYINKKRRRWEVKILPSDDEGEFLKSKPIWKFLSKGIDKKSAKIERSQLYTFRSILKKKWFKNRVILAGDSAHLSPPFLGQGMCAGIRDVAALAWRLKGYASNKLSADDLGIYQAERFPHVSAFIKLAAEVGKIMSNPG
;
A
#
# COMPACT_ATOMS: atom_id res chain seq x y z
N LEU A 1 -0.54 0.30 12.18
CA LEU A 1 -1.86 -0.29 12.49
C LEU A 1 -2.88 0.16 11.45
N ILE A 2 -3.62 -0.79 10.89
CA ILE A 2 -4.79 -0.54 10.03
C ILE A 2 -6.03 -0.90 10.83
N VAL A 3 -7.03 0.01 10.83
CA VAL A 3 -8.32 -0.20 11.49
C VAL A 3 -9.44 0.13 10.50
N ASP A 4 -10.22 -0.87 10.13
CA ASP A 4 -11.41 -0.71 9.30
C ASP A 4 -12.65 -0.56 10.19
N ASN A 5 -13.40 0.51 9.99
CA ASN A 5 -14.58 0.85 10.77
C ASN A 5 -15.82 0.99 9.90
N ARG A 6 -16.93 0.48 10.41
CA ARG A 6 -18.27 0.69 9.85
C ARG A 6 -19.07 1.64 10.73
N TYR A 7 -19.67 2.64 10.11
CA TYR A 7 -20.45 3.66 10.76
C TYR A 7 -21.96 3.41 10.61
N LYS A 8 -22.70 3.64 11.68
CA LYS A 8 -24.16 3.63 11.66
C LYS A 8 -24.72 4.91 11.02
N ASN A 9 -24.08 6.04 11.35
CA ASN A 9 -24.43 7.35 10.82
C ASN A 9 -23.15 8.16 10.56
N VAL A 10 -23.01 8.76 9.39
CA VAL A 10 -21.79 9.45 8.91
C VAL A 10 -22.06 10.93 8.73
N LYS A 11 -22.78 11.54 9.67
CA LYS A 11 -22.86 13.00 9.70
C LYS A 11 -21.49 13.55 10.10
N ASN A 12 -20.97 14.51 9.32
CA ASN A 12 -19.73 15.26 9.59
C ASN A 12 -18.40 14.55 9.35
N LEU A 13 -18.35 13.42 8.65
CA LEU A 13 -17.09 12.87 8.18
C LEU A 13 -16.88 13.18 6.69
N PRO A 14 -15.69 13.69 6.29
CA PRO A 14 -15.43 13.96 4.88
C PRO A 14 -15.47 12.67 4.05
N ASP A 15 -15.88 12.82 2.80
CA ASP A 15 -15.95 11.77 1.78
C ASP A 15 -14.67 11.64 0.95
N TYR A 16 -13.57 12.17 1.49
CA TYR A 16 -12.23 12.10 0.92
C TYR A 16 -11.23 11.59 1.97
N THR A 17 -10.07 11.16 1.50
CA THR A 17 -8.96 10.73 2.36
C THR A 17 -8.27 11.95 2.96
N VAL A 18 -7.99 11.88 4.26
CA VAL A 18 -7.30 12.95 5.01
C VAL A 18 -6.04 12.39 5.62
N GLN A 19 -4.92 13.05 5.36
CA GLN A 19 -3.65 12.82 6.05
C GLN A 19 -3.51 13.81 7.21
N HIS A 20 -3.47 13.30 8.43
CA HIS A 20 -3.14 14.07 9.62
C HIS A 20 -1.63 13.97 9.86
N CYS A 21 -0.90 15.03 9.48
CA CYS A 21 0.54 15.13 9.67
C CYS A 21 0.87 15.58 11.10
N ASP A 22 0.48 14.79 12.09
CA ASP A 22 0.81 15.03 13.50
C ASP A 22 2.27 14.66 13.74
N LYS A 23 3.06 15.58 14.34
CA LYS A 23 4.49 15.36 14.63
C LYS A 23 4.75 14.17 15.53
N LEU A 24 3.84 13.91 16.47
CA LEU A 24 3.96 12.79 17.40
C LEU A 24 3.52 11.48 16.77
N ARG A 25 2.40 11.49 16.05
CA ARG A 25 1.83 10.28 15.45
C ARG A 25 1.03 10.59 14.20
N PRO A 26 1.62 10.45 13.02
CA PRO A 26 0.90 10.59 11.76
C PRO A 26 -0.24 9.58 11.64
N VAL A 27 -1.38 10.03 11.12
CA VAL A 27 -2.58 9.21 10.93
C VAL A 27 -3.20 9.52 9.58
N THR A 28 -3.49 8.48 8.81
CA THR A 28 -4.30 8.61 7.59
C THR A 28 -5.72 8.12 7.86
N ARG A 29 -6.71 8.89 7.48
CA ARG A 29 -8.10 8.48 7.46
C ARG A 29 -8.57 8.33 6.02
N CYS A 30 -8.67 7.08 5.56
CA CYS A 30 -9.07 6.77 4.19
C CYS A 30 -10.60 6.72 4.07
N TYR A 31 -11.13 7.40 3.06
CA TYR A 31 -12.50 7.19 2.60
C TYR A 31 -12.59 5.87 1.83
N ILE A 32 -13.44 4.96 2.25
CA ILE A 32 -13.71 3.71 1.53
C ILE A 32 -15.06 3.79 0.80
N ASN A 33 -16.11 4.15 1.54
CA ASN A 33 -17.45 4.40 1.02
C ASN A 33 -18.29 5.17 2.04
N LYS A 34 -19.56 5.42 1.73
CA LYS A 34 -20.48 6.18 2.61
C LYS A 34 -20.56 5.66 4.05
N LYS A 35 -20.35 4.36 4.28
CA LYS A 35 -20.46 3.74 5.61
C LYS A 35 -19.14 3.23 6.20
N ARG A 36 -18.03 3.22 5.43
CA ARG A 36 -16.76 2.65 5.86
C ARG A 36 -15.63 3.64 5.76
N ARG A 37 -14.78 3.64 6.78
CA ARG A 37 -13.49 4.36 6.80
C ARG A 37 -12.41 3.42 7.26
N ARG A 38 -11.20 3.67 6.77
CA ARG A 38 -9.98 3.03 7.26
C ARG A 38 -9.13 4.08 7.97
N TRP A 39 -8.57 3.70 9.08
CA TRP A 39 -7.57 4.47 9.79
C TRP A 39 -6.24 3.74 9.69
N GLU A 40 -5.21 4.45 9.32
CA GLU A 40 -3.84 3.97 9.27
C GLU A 40 -3.03 4.79 10.26
N VAL A 41 -2.57 4.13 11.31
CA VAL A 41 -1.89 4.77 12.45
C VAL A 41 -0.46 4.27 12.49
N LYS A 42 0.51 5.18 12.51
CA LYS A 42 1.92 4.83 12.67
C LYS A 42 2.15 4.20 14.04
N ILE A 43 2.76 3.02 14.07
CA ILE A 43 3.27 2.39 15.28
C ILE A 43 4.65 2.95 15.55
N LEU A 44 4.90 3.38 16.78
CA LEU A 44 6.18 3.93 17.21
C LEU A 44 7.01 2.83 17.89
N PRO A 45 8.34 2.95 17.93
CA PRO A 45 9.20 1.97 18.61
C PRO A 45 8.88 1.78 20.10
N SER A 46 8.26 2.78 20.73
CA SER A 46 7.83 2.73 22.13
C SER A 46 6.47 2.07 22.36
N ASP A 47 5.77 1.69 21.30
CA ASP A 47 4.44 1.09 21.41
C ASP A 47 4.54 -0.42 21.62
N ASP A 48 3.69 -0.97 22.44
CA ASP A 48 3.46 -2.40 22.54
C ASP A 48 2.47 -2.84 21.45
N GLU A 49 2.96 -3.61 20.48
CA GLU A 49 2.15 -4.05 19.34
C GLU A 49 0.95 -4.89 19.76
N GLY A 50 1.09 -5.74 20.78
CA GLY A 50 0.01 -6.58 21.30
C GLY A 50 -1.10 -5.75 21.95
N GLU A 51 -0.72 -4.72 22.69
CA GLU A 51 -1.69 -3.79 23.29
C GLU A 51 -2.43 -2.98 22.22
N PHE A 52 -1.73 -2.57 21.13
CA PHE A 52 -2.35 -1.79 20.05
C PHE A 52 -3.44 -2.54 19.26
N LEU A 53 -3.43 -3.85 19.27
CA LEU A 53 -4.48 -4.66 18.64
C LEU A 53 -5.75 -4.77 19.50
N LYS A 54 -5.68 -4.41 20.80
CA LYS A 54 -6.85 -4.40 21.67
C LYS A 54 -7.78 -3.23 21.35
N SER A 55 -9.06 -3.44 21.52
CA SER A 55 -10.07 -2.43 21.16
C SER A 55 -9.99 -1.13 21.96
N LYS A 56 -9.53 -1.19 23.24
CA LYS A 56 -9.40 -0.01 24.12
C LYS A 56 -8.41 1.03 23.59
N PRO A 57 -7.14 0.70 23.29
CA PRO A 57 -6.18 1.62 22.67
C PRO A 57 -6.67 2.15 21.32
N ILE A 58 -7.21 1.27 20.47
CA ILE A 58 -7.76 1.68 19.17
C ILE A 58 -8.80 2.79 19.35
N TRP A 59 -9.76 2.61 20.26
CA TRP A 59 -10.79 3.61 20.52
C TRP A 59 -10.23 4.91 21.10
N LYS A 60 -9.13 4.90 21.83
CA LYS A 60 -8.46 6.11 22.30
C LYS A 60 -7.96 7.00 21.15
N PHE A 61 -7.48 6.38 20.04
CA PHE A 61 -7.12 7.12 18.83
C PHE A 61 -8.33 7.61 18.05
N LEU A 62 -9.31 6.74 17.89
CA LEU A 62 -10.49 7.04 17.08
C LEU A 62 -11.40 8.07 17.73
N SER A 63 -11.47 8.11 19.06
CA SER A 63 -12.38 9.00 19.82
C SER A 63 -12.10 10.48 19.65
N LYS A 64 -10.92 10.87 19.17
CA LYS A 64 -10.63 12.27 18.78
C LYS A 64 -11.47 12.79 17.62
N GLY A 65 -12.26 11.94 16.95
CA GLY A 65 -13.13 12.32 15.86
C GLY A 65 -14.35 11.43 15.66
N ILE A 66 -14.58 10.43 16.53
CA ILE A 66 -15.64 9.44 16.34
C ILE A 66 -16.24 9.03 17.69
N ASP A 67 -17.56 9.11 17.79
CA ASP A 67 -18.26 8.50 18.91
C ASP A 67 -18.28 6.96 18.78
N LYS A 68 -17.82 6.27 19.83
CA LYS A 68 -17.81 4.80 19.91
C LYS A 68 -19.19 4.16 19.68
N LYS A 69 -20.27 4.87 20.01
CA LYS A 69 -21.65 4.39 19.79
C LYS A 69 -22.06 4.44 18.33
N SER A 70 -21.43 5.32 17.53
CA SER A 70 -21.74 5.53 16.12
C SER A 70 -20.96 4.65 15.14
N ALA A 71 -19.94 3.94 15.63
CA ALA A 71 -19.08 3.10 14.77
C ALA A 71 -18.78 1.74 15.39
N LYS A 72 -18.52 0.74 14.52
CA LYS A 72 -18.05 -0.60 14.88
C LYS A 72 -16.72 -0.86 14.19
N ILE A 73 -15.72 -1.35 14.94
CA ILE A 73 -14.49 -1.88 14.35
C ILE A 73 -14.83 -3.20 13.65
N GLU A 74 -14.58 -3.29 12.35
CA GLU A 74 -14.75 -4.52 11.57
C GLU A 74 -13.45 -5.32 11.52
N ARG A 75 -12.30 -4.62 11.53
CA ARG A 75 -10.98 -5.25 11.44
C ARG A 75 -9.93 -4.33 12.07
N SER A 76 -8.97 -4.94 12.74
CA SER A 76 -7.73 -4.29 13.14
C SER A 76 -6.55 -5.21 12.84
N GLN A 77 -5.47 -4.67 12.26
CA GLN A 77 -4.31 -5.46 11.88
C GLN A 77 -3.07 -4.59 11.87
N LEU A 78 -1.97 -5.12 12.36
CA LEU A 78 -0.64 -4.58 12.09
C LEU A 78 -0.24 -4.96 10.68
N TYR A 79 0.34 -4.00 9.97
CA TYR A 79 0.82 -4.18 8.62
C TYR A 79 2.21 -3.57 8.49
N THR A 80 3.18 -4.41 8.20
CA THR A 80 4.56 -3.98 7.91
C THR A 80 4.75 -3.98 6.40
N PHE A 81 4.95 -2.80 5.83
CA PHE A 81 5.28 -2.68 4.41
C PHE A 81 6.79 -2.55 4.20
N ARG A 82 7.23 -2.97 3.05
CA ARG A 82 8.64 -2.98 2.67
C ARG A 82 8.83 -2.32 1.31
N SER A 83 9.99 -1.73 1.12
CA SER A 83 10.44 -1.24 -0.18
C SER A 83 11.47 -2.23 -0.72
N ILE A 84 11.10 -3.02 -1.70
CA ILE A 84 11.96 -4.05 -2.29
C ILE A 84 11.92 -3.91 -3.81
N LEU A 85 13.09 -4.01 -4.44
CA LEU A 85 13.24 -4.11 -5.89
C LEU A 85 14.25 -5.22 -6.18
N LYS A 86 13.76 -6.32 -6.75
CA LYS A 86 14.62 -7.44 -7.14
C LYS A 86 15.53 -7.04 -8.29
N LYS A 87 16.80 -7.40 -8.23
CA LYS A 87 17.79 -7.08 -9.29
C LYS A 87 17.57 -7.86 -10.57
N LYS A 88 17.08 -9.12 -10.47
CA LYS A 88 16.80 -9.98 -11.62
C LYS A 88 15.35 -10.43 -11.57
N TRP A 89 14.63 -10.18 -12.65
CA TRP A 89 13.20 -10.54 -12.80
C TRP A 89 13.00 -11.72 -13.74
N PHE A 90 14.06 -12.11 -14.46
CA PHE A 90 14.03 -13.24 -15.38
C PHE A 90 15.23 -14.16 -15.12
N LYS A 91 14.97 -15.47 -15.01
CA LYS A 91 16.01 -16.51 -14.93
C LYS A 91 15.45 -17.82 -15.46
N ASN A 92 16.05 -18.33 -16.53
CA ASN A 92 15.61 -19.56 -17.21
C ASN A 92 14.14 -19.46 -17.62
N ARG A 93 13.26 -20.23 -16.99
CA ARG A 93 11.81 -20.26 -17.26
C ARG A 93 10.97 -19.56 -16.18
N VAL A 94 11.61 -18.85 -15.26
CA VAL A 94 10.95 -18.13 -14.18
C VAL A 94 11.00 -16.64 -14.44
N ILE A 95 9.84 -15.99 -14.43
CA ILE A 95 9.68 -14.55 -14.61
C ILE A 95 8.93 -13.99 -13.40
N LEU A 96 9.46 -12.93 -12.81
CA LEU A 96 8.83 -12.22 -11.69
C LEU A 96 8.03 -11.03 -12.23
N ALA A 97 6.85 -10.80 -11.66
CA ALA A 97 6.00 -9.65 -11.95
C ALA A 97 5.24 -9.19 -10.71
N GLY A 98 4.87 -7.92 -10.63
CA GLY A 98 4.17 -7.36 -9.49
C GLY A 98 4.94 -7.55 -8.19
N ASP A 99 4.24 -7.91 -7.11
CA ASP A 99 4.82 -8.04 -5.76
C ASP A 99 5.96 -9.06 -5.65
N SER A 100 6.04 -10.03 -6.56
CA SER A 100 7.17 -10.96 -6.62
C SER A 100 8.46 -10.32 -7.12
N ALA A 101 8.36 -9.28 -7.95
CA ALA A 101 9.48 -8.53 -8.52
C ALA A 101 9.81 -7.28 -7.69
N HIS A 102 8.79 -6.62 -7.13
CA HIS A 102 8.95 -5.37 -6.42
C HIS A 102 7.82 -5.13 -5.40
N LEU A 103 8.19 -4.62 -4.24
CA LEU A 103 7.26 -4.13 -3.23
C LEU A 103 7.44 -2.62 -3.06
N SER A 104 6.37 -1.86 -3.11
CA SER A 104 6.37 -0.44 -2.85
C SER A 104 5.66 -0.10 -1.55
N PRO A 105 6.09 0.95 -0.84
CA PRO A 105 5.30 1.50 0.25
C PRO A 105 3.92 1.96 -0.24
N PRO A 106 2.86 1.87 0.59
CA PRO A 106 1.49 2.09 0.15
C PRO A 106 1.11 3.57 -0.06
N PHE A 107 2.01 4.51 0.21
CA PHE A 107 1.73 5.95 0.25
C PHE A 107 1.15 6.53 -1.04
N LEU A 108 1.46 5.98 -2.20
CA LEU A 108 0.90 6.39 -3.48
C LEU A 108 -0.25 5.49 -3.96
N GLY A 109 -0.54 4.38 -3.27
CA GLY A 109 -1.62 3.46 -3.62
C GLY A 109 -1.48 2.78 -5.00
N GLN A 110 -0.26 2.70 -5.56
CA GLN A 110 -0.03 2.30 -6.95
C GLN A 110 0.56 0.89 -7.16
N GLY A 111 0.74 0.10 -6.08
CA GLY A 111 1.35 -1.24 -6.19
C GLY A 111 0.60 -2.15 -7.16
N MET A 112 -0.72 -2.26 -7.02
CA MET A 112 -1.56 -3.03 -7.93
C MET A 112 -1.46 -2.53 -9.38
N CYS A 113 -1.49 -1.22 -9.60
CA CYS A 113 -1.36 -0.63 -10.93
C CYS A 113 0.00 -0.92 -11.56
N ALA A 114 1.08 -0.94 -10.78
CA ALA A 114 2.40 -1.33 -11.26
C ALA A 114 2.41 -2.80 -11.70
N GLY A 115 1.83 -3.71 -10.91
CA GLY A 115 1.68 -5.11 -11.26
C GLY A 115 0.85 -5.34 -12.52
N ILE A 116 -0.25 -4.60 -12.72
CA ILE A 116 -1.06 -4.66 -13.94
C ILE A 116 -0.23 -4.23 -15.16
N ARG A 117 0.57 -3.17 -15.04
CA ARG A 117 1.47 -2.73 -16.12
C ARG A 117 2.53 -3.78 -16.43
N ASP A 118 3.04 -4.48 -15.43
CA ASP A 118 3.98 -5.59 -15.63
C ASP A 118 3.34 -6.71 -16.41
N VAL A 119 2.14 -7.14 -16.02
CA VAL A 119 1.39 -8.18 -16.72
C VAL A 119 1.10 -7.76 -18.15
N ALA A 120 0.68 -6.51 -18.39
CA ALA A 120 0.44 -6.00 -19.74
C ALA A 120 1.71 -6.03 -20.60
N ALA A 121 2.87 -5.62 -20.04
CA ALA A 121 4.14 -5.66 -20.74
C ALA A 121 4.64 -7.08 -21.02
N LEU A 122 4.32 -8.04 -20.15
CA LEU A 122 4.77 -9.43 -20.25
C LEU A 122 3.86 -10.30 -21.12
N ALA A 123 2.53 -10.09 -21.09
CA ALA A 123 1.56 -11.00 -21.68
C ALA A 123 1.74 -11.16 -23.19
N TRP A 124 1.91 -10.06 -23.95
CA TRP A 124 2.12 -10.12 -25.39
C TRP A 124 3.47 -10.75 -25.77
N ARG A 125 4.50 -10.56 -24.93
CA ARG A 125 5.81 -11.19 -25.10
C ARG A 125 5.72 -12.71 -24.92
N LEU A 126 5.01 -13.17 -23.88
CA LEU A 126 4.76 -14.59 -23.66
C LEU A 126 3.96 -15.21 -24.80
N LYS A 127 2.94 -14.51 -25.31
CA LYS A 127 2.19 -14.96 -26.50
C LYS A 127 3.09 -15.07 -27.72
N GLY A 128 3.94 -14.08 -27.97
CA GLY A 128 4.90 -14.08 -29.06
C GLY A 128 5.91 -15.22 -28.95
N TYR A 129 6.45 -15.44 -27.77
CA TYR A 129 7.36 -16.55 -27.49
C TYR A 129 6.70 -17.92 -27.67
N ALA A 130 5.49 -18.11 -27.13
CA ALA A 130 4.74 -19.36 -27.29
C ALA A 130 4.36 -19.67 -28.74
N SER A 131 4.26 -18.65 -29.59
CA SER A 131 3.98 -18.81 -31.03
C SER A 131 5.24 -18.77 -31.90
N ASN A 132 6.43 -18.92 -31.33
CA ASN A 132 7.75 -18.85 -31.98
C ASN A 132 7.99 -17.55 -32.81
N LYS A 133 7.31 -16.46 -32.45
CA LYS A 133 7.50 -15.13 -33.08
C LYS A 133 8.52 -14.27 -32.34
N LEU A 134 8.80 -14.60 -31.09
CA LEU A 134 9.77 -13.92 -30.22
C LEU A 134 10.72 -14.94 -29.61
N SER A 135 11.93 -14.51 -29.31
CA SER A 135 12.99 -15.29 -28.65
C SER A 135 12.90 -15.22 -27.13
N ALA A 136 13.72 -16.00 -26.43
CA ALA A 136 13.89 -15.88 -25.00
C ALA A 136 14.48 -14.53 -24.56
N ASP A 137 15.33 -13.93 -25.42
CA ASP A 137 15.93 -12.62 -25.14
C ASP A 137 14.88 -11.50 -25.15
N ASP A 138 13.84 -11.60 -26.01
CA ASP A 138 12.73 -10.67 -26.01
C ASP A 138 11.93 -10.68 -24.70
N LEU A 139 11.89 -11.83 -24.00
CA LEU A 139 11.32 -11.89 -22.65
C LEU A 139 12.17 -11.10 -21.63
N GLY A 140 13.49 -11.07 -21.81
CA GLY A 140 14.41 -10.29 -20.97
C GLY A 140 14.20 -8.78 -21.11
N ILE A 141 13.76 -8.30 -22.27
CA ILE A 141 13.46 -6.87 -22.52
C ILE A 141 12.34 -6.37 -21.59
N TYR A 142 11.43 -7.24 -21.15
CA TYR A 142 10.41 -6.91 -20.18
C TYR A 142 10.99 -6.24 -18.93
N GLN A 143 12.06 -6.80 -18.35
CA GLN A 143 12.71 -6.19 -17.19
C GLN A 143 13.36 -4.85 -17.54
N ALA A 144 14.06 -4.75 -18.67
CA ALA A 144 14.72 -3.52 -19.09
C ALA A 144 13.71 -2.38 -19.27
N GLU A 145 12.53 -2.67 -19.76
CA GLU A 145 11.43 -1.71 -19.94
C GLU A 145 10.80 -1.31 -18.59
N ARG A 146 10.48 -2.28 -17.72
CA ARG A 146 9.70 -2.03 -16.53
C ARG A 146 10.52 -1.54 -15.33
N PHE A 147 11.76 -2.02 -15.20
CA PHE A 147 12.60 -1.74 -14.05
C PHE A 147 12.84 -0.25 -13.77
N PRO A 148 13.16 0.60 -14.75
CA PRO A 148 13.36 2.03 -14.51
C PRO A 148 12.10 2.71 -13.96
N HIS A 149 10.94 2.42 -14.53
CA HIS A 149 9.65 2.97 -14.08
C HIS A 149 9.32 2.57 -12.65
N VAL A 150 9.47 1.27 -12.34
CA VAL A 150 9.20 0.76 -11.00
C VAL A 150 10.19 1.31 -9.99
N SER A 151 11.48 1.41 -10.35
CA SER A 151 12.51 2.01 -9.49
C SER A 151 12.19 3.46 -9.14
N ALA A 152 11.84 4.28 -10.13
CA ALA A 152 11.47 5.68 -9.93
C ALA A 152 10.22 5.81 -9.05
N PHE A 153 9.21 4.98 -9.31
CA PHE A 153 7.98 4.94 -8.54
C PHE A 153 8.22 4.57 -7.06
N ILE A 154 9.03 3.53 -6.78
CA ILE A 154 9.35 3.10 -5.41
C ILE A 154 10.09 4.20 -4.66
N LYS A 155 11.05 4.89 -5.31
CA LYS A 155 11.76 6.03 -4.72
C LYS A 155 10.79 7.14 -4.35
N LEU A 156 9.93 7.54 -5.28
CA LEU A 156 8.93 8.58 -5.03
C LEU A 156 7.97 8.19 -3.87
N ALA A 157 7.49 6.94 -3.85
CA ALA A 157 6.65 6.45 -2.77
C ALA A 157 7.35 6.52 -1.40
N ALA A 158 8.64 6.19 -1.36
CA ALA A 158 9.45 6.28 -0.14
C ALA A 158 9.64 7.73 0.32
N GLU A 159 9.87 8.67 -0.60
CA GLU A 159 10.01 10.11 -0.30
C GLU A 159 8.70 10.70 0.25
N VAL A 160 7.58 10.43 -0.41
CA VAL A 160 6.26 10.82 0.09
C VAL A 160 6.01 10.24 1.48
N GLY A 161 6.37 8.98 1.70
CA GLY A 161 6.27 8.34 3.00
C GLY A 161 7.10 9.01 4.09
N LYS A 162 8.29 9.52 3.76
CA LYS A 162 9.10 10.32 4.71
C LYS A 162 8.39 11.59 5.11
N ILE A 163 7.85 12.34 4.14
CA ILE A 163 7.09 13.58 4.40
C ILE A 163 5.87 13.29 5.28
N MET A 164 5.11 12.25 4.95
CA MET A 164 3.91 11.86 5.71
C MET A 164 4.22 11.38 7.12
N SER A 165 5.38 10.74 7.31
CA SER A 165 5.78 10.14 8.59
C SER A 165 6.57 11.06 9.49
N ASN A 166 7.21 12.09 8.96
CA ASN A 166 7.98 13.09 9.70
C ASN A 166 7.68 14.47 9.12
N PRO A 167 6.50 15.01 9.37
CA PRO A 167 6.18 16.36 8.95
C PRO A 167 6.98 17.34 9.81
N GLY A 168 8.09 17.84 9.30
CA GLY A 168 8.99 18.92 9.79
C GLY A 168 8.79 19.47 11.19
#